data_6de323dfec1b26f5789406fa2b6a41d3
#
_entry.id   6de323dfec1b26f5789406fa2b6a41d3
#
_cell.length_a   1.000
_cell.length_b   1.000
_cell.length_c   1.000
_cell.angle_alpha   90.00
_cell.angle_beta   90.00
_cell.angle_gamma   90.00
#
_symmetry.space_group_name_H-M   'P 1'
#
loop_
_entity.id
_entity.type
_entity.pdbx_description
1 polymer ?
#
loop_
_entity_poly.entity_id
_entity_poly.type
_entity_poly.pdbx_seq_one_letter_code
_entity_poly.pdbx_strand_id
1 'polypeptide(L)'
;STEAASETAAASETTGETEASDAASGDLTHVNVAYMANYASLWQVATAINKGYFKDEGLDVQLYMFQDGPTEIASMESGSIDVAYIGPGAHKLCIKGQADIFCFSQLGNADCVMGLKSHGVNSLEDLKGKKVAYASGTSSETILKRALNSVGLTMDDIEAYDMEVSNMVSAIVSGSIDACAPWSPSSTTIANELGDDVQTFCTNTTFSDIAADCASWICMPSYAETNKDVLVKFTKALYKAMDFGSNPDNYDEVAGYVAQECGTDKESALAQTGDGAWLDSATLLKYVGDGTIKGYYEVQQKNFIDNGDVESEVPVEDYVLFDVMEEAGK
;
A
#
# COMPACT_ATOMS: atom_id res chain seq x y z
N SER A 1 -15.55 -64.53 -13.89
CA SER A 1 -15.32 -65.43 -12.76
C SER A 1 -14.34 -64.79 -11.80
N THR A 2 -14.90 -64.40 -10.77
CA THR A 2 -14.82 -64.76 -9.35
C THR A 2 -13.78 -63.98 -8.58
N GLU A 3 -14.28 -63.09 -7.74
CA GLU A 3 -14.36 -63.09 -6.25
C GLU A 3 -13.04 -62.78 -5.55
N ALA A 4 -12.98 -61.68 -4.89
CA ALA A 4 -13.29 -61.34 -3.49
C ALA A 4 -12.36 -62.01 -2.46
N ALA A 5 -11.73 -61.16 -1.66
CA ALA A 5 -11.75 -61.25 -0.19
C ALA A 5 -10.89 -60.15 0.46
N SER A 6 -11.50 -59.41 1.21
CA SER A 6 -11.34 -58.72 2.48
C SER A 6 -10.34 -59.41 3.43
N GLU A 7 -9.48 -58.63 4.10
CA GLU A 7 -9.26 -58.81 5.54
C GLU A 7 -8.63 -57.59 6.21
N THR A 8 -9.23 -57.21 7.26
CA THR A 8 -9.00 -56.25 8.31
C THR A 8 -7.88 -56.68 9.27
N ALA A 9 -7.15 -55.72 9.81
CA ALA A 9 -6.68 -55.63 11.21
C ALA A 9 -5.69 -54.47 11.37
N ALA A 10 -5.85 -53.62 12.18
CA ALA A 10 -6.03 -53.41 13.60
C ALA A 10 -5.04 -52.32 14.08
N ALA A 11 -5.57 -51.42 14.81
CA ALA A 11 -5.03 -50.24 15.48
C ALA A 11 -3.72 -50.44 16.27
N SER A 12 -2.93 -49.37 16.32
CA SER A 12 -2.10 -49.07 17.48
C SER A 12 -2.19 -47.55 17.78
N GLU A 13 -2.93 -47.23 18.81
CA GLU A 13 -3.01 -45.95 19.45
C GLU A 13 -1.66 -45.65 20.12
N THR A 14 -1.14 -44.48 19.86
CA THR A 14 -0.13 -43.84 20.79
C THR A 14 -0.64 -42.46 21.06
N THR A 15 -1.20 -42.26 22.23
CA THR A 15 -1.57 -41.03 22.87
C THR A 15 -0.32 -40.20 23.13
N GLY A 16 -0.23 -39.03 22.48
CA GLY A 16 0.65 -37.96 22.86
C GLY A 16 -0.23 -36.76 23.13
N GLU A 17 -0.61 -36.58 24.38
CA GLU A 17 -1.22 -35.35 24.87
C GLU A 17 -0.20 -34.23 24.73
N THR A 18 -0.47 -33.29 23.80
CA THR A 18 0.12 -31.97 23.83
C THR A 18 -0.98 -31.05 24.32
N GLU A 19 -0.81 -30.53 25.51
CA GLU A 19 -1.69 -29.51 26.09
C GLU A 19 -1.75 -28.31 25.14
N ALA A 20 -2.84 -28.18 24.39
CA ALA A 20 -3.24 -26.96 23.74
C ALA A 20 -3.82 -26.05 24.85
N SER A 21 -3.15 -24.93 25.12
CA SER A 21 -3.71 -23.88 25.95
C SER A 21 -5.03 -23.43 25.35
N ASP A 22 -6.10 -23.70 26.05
CA ASP A 22 -7.45 -23.19 25.82
C ASP A 22 -7.44 -21.67 26.04
N ALA A 23 -7.11 -20.91 24.99
CA ALA A 23 -7.38 -19.49 24.92
C ALA A 23 -8.82 -19.36 24.43
N ALA A 24 -9.67 -18.74 25.23
CA ALA A 24 -11.08 -18.53 25.08
C ALA A 24 -11.49 -18.31 23.60
N SER A 25 -12.33 -19.20 23.07
CA SER A 25 -13.05 -19.01 21.82
C SER A 25 -14.20 -18.02 22.04
N GLY A 26 -13.86 -16.73 22.23
CA GLY A 26 -14.81 -15.65 22.00
C GLY A 26 -14.96 -15.50 20.48
N ASP A 27 -16.19 -15.25 20.01
CA ASP A 27 -16.44 -14.97 18.60
C ASP A 27 -15.59 -13.76 18.17
N LEU A 28 -14.62 -14.01 17.25
CA LEU A 28 -13.80 -12.96 16.66
C LEU A 28 -14.64 -12.14 15.68
N THR A 29 -14.45 -10.83 15.68
CA THR A 29 -15.07 -9.96 14.67
C THR A 29 -14.31 -10.10 13.35
N HIS A 30 -15.01 -10.52 12.30
CA HIS A 30 -14.44 -10.70 10.97
C HIS A 30 -14.25 -9.35 10.27
N VAL A 31 -13.08 -9.13 9.65
CA VAL A 31 -12.75 -7.91 8.90
C VAL A 31 -12.11 -8.30 7.56
N ASN A 32 -12.76 -7.91 6.46
CA ASN A 32 -12.24 -8.06 5.12
C ASN A 32 -11.35 -6.86 4.77
N VAL A 33 -10.09 -7.13 4.43
CA VAL A 33 -9.05 -6.12 4.25
C VAL A 33 -8.47 -6.18 2.84
N ALA A 34 -8.50 -5.05 2.13
CA ALA A 34 -7.86 -4.93 0.81
C ALA A 34 -6.41 -4.46 0.95
N TYR A 35 -5.53 -5.04 0.13
CA TYR A 35 -4.13 -4.68 0.04
C TYR A 35 -3.62 -4.75 -1.40
N MET A 36 -2.48 -4.11 -1.66
CA MET A 36 -1.72 -4.27 -2.90
C MET A 36 -0.47 -5.13 -2.65
N ALA A 37 -0.03 -5.91 -3.65
CA ALA A 37 1.06 -6.87 -3.51
C ALA A 37 2.44 -6.18 -3.47
N ASN A 38 2.73 -5.44 -2.41
CA ASN A 38 4.02 -4.81 -2.15
C ASN A 38 4.30 -4.68 -0.64
N TYR A 39 5.55 -4.40 -0.31
CA TYR A 39 6.00 -4.24 1.08
C TYR A 39 5.28 -3.09 1.79
N ALA A 40 5.13 -1.95 1.13
CA ALA A 40 4.51 -0.75 1.71
C ALA A 40 3.06 -0.99 2.16
N SER A 41 2.30 -1.79 1.43
CA SER A 41 0.93 -2.17 1.78
C SER A 41 0.87 -3.21 2.92
N LEU A 42 1.86 -4.07 3.02
CA LEU A 42 1.81 -5.28 3.85
C LEU A 42 2.62 -5.22 5.14
N TRP A 43 3.59 -4.31 5.26
CA TRP A 43 4.53 -4.32 6.40
C TRP A 43 3.86 -4.30 7.77
N GLN A 44 2.73 -3.62 7.90
CA GLN A 44 1.93 -3.59 9.13
C GLN A 44 0.98 -4.78 9.21
N VAL A 45 0.13 -4.96 8.20
CA VAL A 45 -0.98 -5.91 8.27
C VAL A 45 -0.51 -7.36 8.24
N ALA A 46 0.48 -7.70 7.41
CA ALA A 46 1.05 -9.06 7.39
C ALA A 46 1.79 -9.37 8.70
N THR A 47 2.51 -8.40 9.26
CA THR A 47 3.14 -8.54 10.57
C THR A 47 2.10 -8.76 11.66
N ALA A 48 1.04 -7.95 11.69
CA ALA A 48 -0.02 -8.08 12.70
C ALA A 48 -0.75 -9.42 12.63
N ILE A 49 -0.99 -9.95 11.42
CA ILE A 49 -1.58 -11.29 11.24
C ILE A 49 -0.64 -12.37 11.77
N ASN A 50 0.61 -12.40 11.31
CA ASN A 50 1.56 -13.47 11.64
C ASN A 50 1.98 -13.47 13.11
N LYS A 51 1.98 -12.32 13.76
CA LYS A 51 2.28 -12.18 15.19
C LYS A 51 1.04 -12.29 16.09
N GLY A 52 -0.14 -12.48 15.52
CA GLY A 52 -1.37 -12.66 16.28
C GLY A 52 -1.97 -11.38 16.87
N TYR A 53 -1.48 -10.19 16.48
CA TYR A 53 -1.90 -8.92 17.07
C TYR A 53 -3.38 -8.60 16.82
N PHE A 54 -3.93 -9.00 15.67
CA PHE A 54 -5.37 -8.85 15.42
C PHE A 54 -6.21 -9.76 16.32
N LYS A 55 -5.78 -11.00 16.51
CA LYS A 55 -6.47 -11.95 17.40
C LYS A 55 -6.45 -11.48 18.84
N ASP A 56 -5.35 -10.86 19.29
CA ASP A 56 -5.25 -10.27 20.63
C ASP A 56 -6.31 -9.16 20.84
N GLU A 57 -6.70 -8.48 19.76
CA GLU A 57 -7.76 -7.44 19.77
C GLU A 57 -9.14 -8.00 19.43
N GLY A 58 -9.30 -9.33 19.32
CA GLY A 58 -10.59 -9.96 19.03
C GLY A 58 -11.01 -9.86 17.56
N LEU A 59 -10.07 -9.69 16.64
CA LEU A 59 -10.32 -9.56 15.21
C LEU A 59 -9.81 -10.78 14.42
N ASP A 60 -10.63 -11.20 13.45
CA ASP A 60 -10.27 -12.17 12.41
C ASP A 60 -10.14 -11.45 11.08
N VAL A 61 -8.90 -11.28 10.59
CA VAL A 61 -8.59 -10.49 9.39
C VAL A 61 -8.36 -11.41 8.20
N GLN A 62 -9.12 -11.15 7.14
CA GLN A 62 -8.96 -11.81 5.84
C GLN A 62 -8.45 -10.82 4.80
N LEU A 63 -7.34 -11.14 4.14
CA LEU A 63 -6.71 -10.30 3.12
C LEU A 63 -7.23 -10.61 1.71
N TYR A 64 -7.44 -9.55 0.91
CA TYR A 64 -7.81 -9.61 -0.50
C TYR A 64 -6.94 -8.68 -1.33
N MET A 65 -6.28 -9.22 -2.35
CA MET A 65 -5.37 -8.48 -3.21
C MET A 65 -6.12 -7.67 -4.28
N PHE A 66 -5.69 -6.42 -4.45
CA PHE A 66 -6.16 -5.51 -5.50
C PHE A 66 -4.97 -4.93 -6.26
N GLN A 67 -5.22 -4.42 -7.46
CA GLN A 67 -4.19 -3.81 -8.31
C GLN A 67 -3.92 -2.35 -7.95
N ASP A 68 -4.92 -1.63 -7.44
CA ASP A 68 -4.83 -0.20 -7.12
C ASP A 68 -5.86 0.27 -6.08
N GLY A 69 -5.63 1.48 -5.55
CA GLY A 69 -6.50 2.09 -4.54
C GLY A 69 -7.93 2.39 -5.02
N PRO A 70 -8.14 2.93 -6.22
CA PRO A 70 -9.50 3.16 -6.73
C PRO A 70 -10.38 1.92 -6.79
N THR A 71 -9.82 0.76 -7.18
CA THR A 71 -10.57 -0.51 -7.19
C THR A 71 -10.86 -1.03 -5.79
N GLU A 72 -9.98 -0.80 -4.83
CA GLU A 72 -10.24 -1.10 -3.41
C GLU A 72 -11.42 -0.28 -2.89
N ILE A 73 -11.47 1.03 -3.18
CA ILE A 73 -12.57 1.91 -2.76
C ILE A 73 -13.90 1.47 -3.37
N ALA A 74 -13.92 1.10 -4.65
CA ALA A 74 -15.12 0.57 -5.31
C ALA A 74 -15.62 -0.72 -4.63
N SER A 75 -14.71 -1.60 -4.17
CA SER A 75 -15.06 -2.81 -3.43
C SER A 75 -15.56 -2.52 -2.02
N MET A 76 -15.06 -1.47 -1.38
CA MET A 76 -15.59 -0.97 -0.11
C MET A 76 -17.01 -0.41 -0.27
N GLU A 77 -17.28 0.36 -1.33
CA GLU A 77 -18.62 0.88 -1.64
C GLU A 77 -19.63 -0.24 -1.87
N SER A 78 -19.23 -1.36 -2.48
CA SER A 78 -20.08 -2.53 -2.66
C SER A 78 -20.32 -3.35 -1.39
N GLY A 79 -19.58 -3.08 -0.31
CA GLY A 79 -19.65 -3.81 0.96
C GLY A 79 -18.84 -5.10 1.00
N SER A 80 -18.04 -5.39 -0.02
CA SER A 80 -17.19 -6.60 -0.05
C SER A 80 -15.95 -6.48 0.81
N ILE A 81 -15.45 -5.26 1.01
CA ILE A 81 -14.26 -4.91 1.78
C ILE A 81 -14.65 -3.93 2.89
N ASP A 82 -14.14 -4.14 4.09
CA ASP A 82 -14.40 -3.30 5.26
C ASP A 82 -13.35 -2.19 5.41
N VAL A 83 -12.07 -2.53 5.30
CA VAL A 83 -10.96 -1.59 5.37
C VAL A 83 -9.93 -1.87 4.27
N ALA A 84 -9.20 -0.85 3.87
CA ALA A 84 -8.22 -0.96 2.80
C ALA A 84 -6.98 -0.10 3.08
N TYR A 85 -5.84 -0.55 2.52
CA TYR A 85 -4.65 0.28 2.40
C TYR A 85 -4.67 1.01 1.06
N ILE A 86 -4.39 2.30 1.07
CA ILE A 86 -4.22 3.07 -0.17
C ILE A 86 -2.85 3.75 -0.24
N GLY A 87 -2.28 3.76 -1.44
CA GLY A 87 -1.12 4.59 -1.77
C GLY A 87 -1.51 6.07 -1.95
N PRO A 88 -0.53 6.95 -2.19
CA PRO A 88 -0.74 8.41 -2.17
C PRO A 88 -1.82 8.90 -3.12
N GLY A 89 -1.88 8.39 -4.34
CA GLY A 89 -2.75 8.94 -5.39
C GLY A 89 -4.26 8.80 -5.14
N ALA A 90 -4.67 7.77 -4.43
CA ALA A 90 -6.10 7.54 -4.13
C ALA A 90 -6.65 8.47 -3.03
N HIS A 91 -5.79 9.19 -2.30
CA HIS A 91 -6.21 10.13 -1.25
C HIS A 91 -7.13 11.25 -1.76
N LYS A 92 -7.05 11.61 -3.03
CA LYS A 92 -8.00 12.56 -3.64
C LYS A 92 -9.46 12.12 -3.50
N LEU A 93 -9.72 10.80 -3.48
CA LEU A 93 -11.06 10.26 -3.27
C LEU A 93 -11.52 10.45 -1.81
N CYS A 94 -10.60 10.38 -0.85
CA CYS A 94 -10.90 10.70 0.55
C CYS A 94 -11.23 12.18 0.72
N ILE A 95 -10.46 13.08 0.10
CA ILE A 95 -10.72 14.52 0.11
C ILE A 95 -12.10 14.84 -0.48
N LYS A 96 -12.53 14.08 -1.49
CA LYS A 96 -13.86 14.19 -2.11
C LYS A 96 -14.99 13.55 -1.29
N GLY A 97 -14.69 12.97 -0.13
CA GLY A 97 -15.68 12.39 0.78
C GLY A 97 -16.10 10.95 0.47
N GLN A 98 -15.37 10.24 -0.39
CA GLN A 98 -15.71 8.86 -0.75
C GLN A 98 -15.21 7.82 0.26
N ALA A 99 -14.17 8.13 1.02
CA ALA A 99 -13.64 7.29 2.09
C ALA A 99 -13.05 8.14 3.20
N ASP A 100 -12.97 7.59 4.41
CA ASP A 100 -12.32 8.18 5.56
C ASP A 100 -11.00 7.48 5.87
N ILE A 101 -9.98 8.26 6.23
CA ILE A 101 -8.70 7.77 6.70
C ILE A 101 -8.78 7.58 8.21
N PHE A 102 -8.53 6.36 8.70
CA PHE A 102 -8.54 6.09 10.14
C PHE A 102 -7.15 5.84 10.74
N CYS A 103 -6.14 5.59 9.90
CA CYS A 103 -4.76 5.47 10.34
C CYS A 103 -3.78 5.88 9.25
N PHE A 104 -2.84 6.75 9.59
CA PHE A 104 -1.68 7.04 8.76
C PHE A 104 -0.75 5.81 8.73
N SER A 105 -0.23 5.47 7.55
CA SER A 105 0.70 4.34 7.41
C SER A 105 2.15 4.80 7.33
N GLN A 106 2.52 5.52 6.28
CA GLN A 106 3.86 6.09 6.10
C GLN A 106 3.87 7.18 5.03
N LEU A 107 4.98 7.92 4.95
CA LEU A 107 5.34 8.61 3.72
C LEU A 107 5.96 7.61 2.76
N GLY A 108 5.47 7.56 1.53
CA GLY A 108 5.88 6.61 0.50
C GLY A 108 7.10 7.06 -0.29
N ASN A 109 7.85 6.08 -0.80
CA ASN A 109 8.96 6.28 -1.76
C ASN A 109 9.00 5.16 -2.81
N ALA A 110 7.87 4.53 -3.09
CA ALA A 110 7.79 3.41 -4.03
C ALA A 110 7.61 3.83 -5.49
N ASP A 111 7.19 5.07 -5.74
CA ASP A 111 6.88 5.58 -7.08
C ASP A 111 8.12 6.16 -7.76
N CYS A 112 8.20 6.00 -9.08
CA CYS A 112 9.26 6.60 -9.87
C CYS A 112 8.82 6.88 -11.31
N VAL A 113 9.66 7.61 -12.05
CA VAL A 113 9.53 7.77 -13.51
C VAL A 113 10.80 7.22 -14.15
N MET A 114 10.61 6.31 -15.10
CA MET A 114 11.68 5.59 -15.81
C MET A 114 11.55 5.80 -17.31
N GLY A 115 12.68 5.76 -18.03
CA GLY A 115 12.69 5.88 -19.49
C GLY A 115 13.82 5.12 -20.15
N LEU A 116 13.62 4.76 -21.44
CA LEU A 116 14.58 4.02 -22.26
C LEU A 116 15.59 4.96 -22.92
N LYS A 117 16.87 4.79 -22.64
CA LYS A 117 17.95 5.52 -23.30
C LYS A 117 17.98 5.22 -24.80
N SER A 118 17.76 3.96 -25.19
CA SER A 118 17.69 3.54 -26.59
C SER A 118 16.57 4.21 -27.39
N HIS A 119 15.53 4.73 -26.70
CA HIS A 119 14.45 5.51 -27.29
C HIS A 119 14.68 7.03 -27.18
N GLY A 120 15.87 7.46 -26.76
CA GLY A 120 16.23 8.87 -26.64
C GLY A 120 15.66 9.55 -25.39
N VAL A 121 15.32 8.79 -24.35
CA VAL A 121 14.84 9.34 -23.06
C VAL A 121 16.01 9.32 -22.07
N ASN A 122 16.72 10.43 -21.97
CA ASN A 122 17.90 10.59 -21.11
C ASN A 122 17.65 11.58 -19.96
N SER A 123 16.53 12.32 -20.00
CA SER A 123 16.11 13.27 -18.98
C SER A 123 14.58 13.37 -18.98
N LEU A 124 14.02 14.05 -17.97
CA LEU A 124 12.58 14.32 -17.91
C LEU A 124 12.09 15.21 -19.07
N GLU A 125 12.92 16.13 -19.55
CA GLU A 125 12.62 16.99 -20.70
C GLU A 125 12.42 16.18 -21.99
N ASP A 126 13.10 15.04 -22.13
CA ASP A 126 13.01 14.16 -23.29
C ASP A 126 11.66 13.40 -23.36
N LEU A 127 10.83 13.46 -22.31
CA LEU A 127 9.50 12.86 -22.30
C LEU A 127 8.55 13.54 -23.29
N LYS A 128 8.83 14.77 -23.73
CA LYS A 128 8.01 15.49 -24.69
C LYS A 128 7.83 14.68 -25.99
N GLY A 129 6.58 14.42 -26.36
CA GLY A 129 6.21 13.64 -27.54
C GLY A 129 6.43 12.13 -27.43
N LYS A 130 6.83 11.64 -26.26
CA LYS A 130 7.09 10.20 -26.03
C LYS A 130 5.84 9.46 -25.58
N LYS A 131 5.85 8.15 -25.80
CA LYS A 131 4.84 7.21 -25.31
C LYS A 131 5.15 6.88 -23.86
N VAL A 132 4.34 7.40 -22.95
CA VAL A 132 4.53 7.27 -21.52
C VAL A 132 3.34 6.57 -20.88
N ALA A 133 3.60 5.43 -20.23
CA ALA A 133 2.57 4.70 -19.50
C ALA A 133 2.42 5.19 -18.07
N TYR A 134 1.19 5.24 -17.60
CA TYR A 134 0.81 5.58 -16.24
C TYR A 134 -0.46 4.84 -15.83
N ALA A 135 -0.76 4.76 -14.55
CA ALA A 135 -2.01 4.20 -14.04
C ALA A 135 -2.90 5.34 -13.51
N SER A 136 -4.03 5.56 -14.19
CA SER A 136 -4.96 6.65 -13.88
C SER A 136 -5.52 6.54 -12.46
N GLY A 137 -5.62 7.68 -11.78
CA GLY A 137 -6.18 7.76 -10.43
C GLY A 137 -5.29 7.28 -9.30
N THR A 138 -4.04 6.91 -9.58
CA THR A 138 -3.08 6.33 -8.63
C THR A 138 -1.88 7.24 -8.39
N SER A 139 -0.97 6.82 -7.51
CA SER A 139 0.33 7.51 -7.28
C SER A 139 1.20 7.56 -8.53
N SER A 140 1.05 6.61 -9.46
CA SER A 140 1.69 6.63 -10.79
C SER A 140 1.37 7.91 -11.56
N GLU A 141 0.10 8.27 -11.65
CA GLU A 141 -0.31 9.52 -12.28
C GLU A 141 0.23 10.74 -11.54
N THR A 142 0.20 10.71 -10.21
CA THR A 142 0.66 11.81 -9.36
C THR A 142 2.16 12.09 -9.56
N ILE A 143 2.99 11.05 -9.51
CA ILE A 143 4.45 11.22 -9.70
C ILE A 143 4.79 11.66 -11.13
N LEU A 144 4.08 11.15 -12.14
CA LEU A 144 4.29 11.55 -13.53
C LEU A 144 3.94 13.03 -13.75
N LYS A 145 2.79 13.49 -13.29
CA LYS A 145 2.40 14.90 -13.37
C LYS A 145 3.42 15.82 -12.68
N ARG A 146 3.88 15.42 -11.50
CA ARG A 146 4.89 16.17 -10.74
C ARG A 146 6.22 16.23 -11.48
N ALA A 147 6.67 15.10 -12.02
CA ALA A 147 7.89 15.03 -12.82
C ALA A 147 7.82 15.90 -14.08
N LEU A 148 6.72 15.83 -14.83
CA LEU A 148 6.52 16.66 -16.00
C LEU A 148 6.49 18.15 -15.64
N ASN A 149 5.75 18.54 -14.61
CA ASN A 149 5.65 19.94 -14.17
C ASN A 149 7.01 20.50 -13.74
N SER A 150 7.89 19.66 -13.16
CA SER A 150 9.23 20.10 -12.72
C SER A 150 10.14 20.57 -13.86
N VAL A 151 9.83 20.15 -15.10
CA VAL A 151 10.55 20.55 -16.31
C VAL A 151 9.68 21.36 -17.29
N GLY A 152 8.56 21.90 -16.82
CA GLY A 152 7.69 22.76 -17.61
C GLY A 152 6.82 22.03 -18.63
N LEU A 153 6.65 20.71 -18.48
CA LEU A 153 5.77 19.89 -19.28
C LEU A 153 4.47 19.55 -18.54
N THR A 154 3.46 19.14 -19.30
CA THR A 154 2.19 18.61 -18.80
C THR A 154 1.83 17.29 -19.46
N MET A 155 0.74 16.66 -19.04
CA MET A 155 0.24 15.42 -19.68
C MET A 155 -0.10 15.62 -21.16
N ASP A 156 -0.42 16.86 -21.59
CA ASP A 156 -0.69 17.17 -23.01
C ASP A 156 0.58 17.16 -23.88
N ASP A 157 1.76 17.23 -23.28
CA ASP A 157 3.04 17.21 -23.99
C ASP A 157 3.56 15.79 -24.28
N ILE A 158 2.90 14.76 -23.78
CA ILE A 158 3.25 13.36 -23.95
C ILE A 158 2.15 12.59 -24.68
N GLU A 159 2.47 11.43 -25.22
CA GLU A 159 1.51 10.43 -25.68
C GLU A 159 1.23 9.48 -24.51
N ALA A 160 0.18 9.79 -23.74
CA ALA A 160 -0.12 9.10 -22.48
C ALA A 160 -0.90 7.79 -22.71
N TYR A 161 -0.43 6.71 -22.10
CA TYR A 161 -1.06 5.39 -22.12
C TYR A 161 -1.46 4.98 -20.72
N ASP A 162 -2.76 4.87 -20.49
CA ASP A 162 -3.31 4.38 -19.23
C ASP A 162 -3.27 2.85 -19.19
N MET A 163 -2.58 2.29 -18.20
CA MET A 163 -2.52 0.85 -17.97
C MET A 163 -2.18 0.54 -16.51
N GLU A 164 -2.50 -0.67 -16.09
CA GLU A 164 -2.07 -1.16 -14.78
C GLU A 164 -0.54 -1.22 -14.69
N VAL A 165 0.00 -0.92 -13.50
CA VAL A 165 1.47 -0.87 -13.28
C VAL A 165 2.15 -2.20 -13.62
N SER A 166 1.51 -3.33 -13.32
CA SER A 166 2.03 -4.65 -13.66
C SER A 166 2.23 -4.85 -15.17
N ASN A 167 1.39 -4.21 -16.00
CA ASN A 167 1.48 -4.28 -17.46
C ASN A 167 2.59 -3.38 -18.03
N MET A 168 3.05 -2.39 -17.29
CA MET A 168 4.15 -1.51 -17.71
C MET A 168 5.45 -2.28 -17.89
N VAL A 169 5.66 -3.36 -17.14
CA VAL A 169 6.88 -4.19 -17.22
C VAL A 169 7.02 -4.75 -18.65
N SER A 170 6.02 -5.47 -19.13
CA SER A 170 6.06 -6.04 -20.48
C SER A 170 6.07 -4.97 -21.57
N ALA A 171 5.35 -3.87 -21.38
CA ALA A 171 5.27 -2.78 -22.34
C ALA A 171 6.62 -2.07 -22.55
N ILE A 172 7.36 -1.76 -21.49
CA ILE A 172 8.66 -1.09 -21.62
C ILE A 172 9.76 -2.07 -22.04
N VAL A 173 9.75 -3.31 -21.56
CA VAL A 173 10.72 -4.33 -21.94
C VAL A 173 10.62 -4.67 -23.42
N SER A 174 9.41 -4.72 -23.98
CA SER A 174 9.20 -4.92 -25.43
C SER A 174 9.51 -3.69 -26.28
N GLY A 175 9.69 -2.51 -25.67
CA GLY A 175 9.91 -1.25 -26.39
C GLY A 175 8.63 -0.67 -27.02
N SER A 176 7.43 -1.12 -26.63
CA SER A 176 6.17 -0.57 -27.11
C SER A 176 5.82 0.79 -26.51
N ILE A 177 6.44 1.15 -25.40
CA ILE A 177 6.44 2.48 -24.78
C ILE A 177 7.87 2.96 -24.58
N ASP A 178 8.06 4.27 -24.44
CA ASP A 178 9.36 4.92 -24.28
C ASP A 178 9.74 5.16 -22.82
N ALA A 179 8.73 5.34 -21.98
CA ALA A 179 8.86 5.63 -20.56
C ALA A 179 7.62 5.18 -19.79
N CYS A 180 7.72 5.12 -18.47
CA CYS A 180 6.60 4.78 -17.61
C CYS A 180 6.78 5.33 -16.19
N ALA A 181 5.68 5.36 -15.45
CA ALA A 181 5.64 5.76 -14.05
C ALA A 181 5.19 4.57 -13.16
N PRO A 182 6.03 3.57 -12.95
CA PRO A 182 5.71 2.41 -12.13
C PRO A 182 5.93 2.69 -10.64
N TRP A 183 5.45 1.75 -9.82
CA TRP A 183 5.89 1.63 -8.42
C TRP A 183 6.55 0.27 -8.16
N SER A 184 7.22 0.18 -7.03
CA SER A 184 7.87 -1.05 -6.57
C SER A 184 6.82 -2.13 -6.23
N PRO A 185 7.03 -3.41 -6.58
CA PRO A 185 8.27 -3.99 -7.12
C PRO A 185 8.42 -3.94 -8.66
N SER A 186 7.41 -3.49 -9.41
CA SER A 186 7.47 -3.45 -10.88
C SER A 186 8.64 -2.61 -11.40
N SER A 187 8.94 -1.48 -10.75
CA SER A 187 10.11 -0.66 -11.07
C SER A 187 11.44 -1.41 -10.93
N THR A 188 11.58 -2.23 -9.90
CA THR A 188 12.76 -3.08 -9.69
C THR A 188 12.86 -4.15 -10.77
N THR A 189 11.74 -4.77 -11.14
CA THR A 189 11.71 -5.75 -12.22
C THR A 189 12.15 -5.14 -13.55
N ILE A 190 11.63 -3.95 -13.89
CA ILE A 190 12.02 -3.20 -15.09
C ILE A 190 13.53 -2.91 -15.08
N ALA A 191 14.07 -2.42 -13.97
CA ALA A 191 15.50 -2.13 -13.84
C ALA A 191 16.37 -3.38 -14.02
N ASN A 192 15.94 -4.52 -13.48
CA ASN A 192 16.66 -5.78 -13.60
C ASN A 192 16.63 -6.32 -15.05
N GLU A 193 15.49 -6.22 -15.74
CA GLU A 193 15.32 -6.71 -17.10
C GLU A 193 16.06 -5.85 -18.14
N LEU A 194 16.07 -4.54 -17.98
CA LEU A 194 16.62 -3.61 -18.96
C LEU A 194 18.03 -3.12 -18.64
N GLY A 195 18.51 -3.31 -17.41
CA GLY A 195 19.86 -2.93 -17.01
C GLY A 195 20.18 -1.46 -17.33
N ASP A 196 21.29 -1.26 -18.04
CA ASP A 196 21.80 0.09 -18.37
C ASP A 196 20.95 0.86 -19.39
N ASP A 197 20.00 0.21 -20.09
CA ASP A 197 19.13 0.89 -21.05
C ASP A 197 18.00 1.68 -20.38
N VAL A 198 17.63 1.35 -19.17
CA VAL A 198 16.61 2.10 -18.42
C VAL A 198 17.24 3.02 -17.40
N GLN A 199 16.71 4.23 -17.27
CA GLN A 199 17.10 5.20 -16.26
C GLN A 199 15.90 5.63 -15.42
N THR A 200 16.08 5.68 -14.11
CA THR A 200 15.14 6.29 -13.16
C THR A 200 15.47 7.77 -13.00
N PHE A 201 14.53 8.65 -13.32
CA PHE A 201 14.75 10.11 -13.27
C PHE A 201 14.39 10.73 -11.94
N CYS A 202 13.39 10.20 -11.28
CA CYS A 202 12.92 10.71 -9.98
C CYS A 202 12.18 9.63 -9.20
N THR A 203 12.09 9.85 -7.89
CA THR A 203 11.25 9.09 -6.94
C THR A 203 10.43 10.08 -6.11
N ASN A 204 9.59 9.58 -5.19
CA ASN A 204 8.83 10.45 -4.30
C ASN A 204 9.74 11.41 -3.51
N THR A 205 10.85 10.91 -2.98
CA THR A 205 11.78 11.73 -2.17
C THR A 205 12.51 12.82 -2.96
N THR A 206 12.56 12.71 -4.29
CA THR A 206 13.07 13.81 -5.14
C THR A 206 12.30 15.11 -4.91
N PHE A 207 11.03 15.02 -4.54
CA PHE A 207 10.12 16.15 -4.35
C PHE A 207 9.71 16.37 -2.90
N SER A 208 10.46 15.85 -1.94
CA SER A 208 10.12 15.92 -0.50
C SER A 208 10.03 17.32 0.08
N ASP A 209 10.62 18.32 -0.58
CA ASP A 209 10.54 19.75 -0.22
C ASP A 209 9.20 20.39 -0.60
N ILE A 210 8.45 19.82 -1.54
CA ILE A 210 7.18 20.38 -2.06
C ILE A 210 6.00 19.42 -1.95
N ALA A 211 6.22 18.18 -1.57
CA ALA A 211 5.20 17.14 -1.57
C ALA A 211 5.29 16.24 -0.34
N ALA A 212 4.14 15.70 0.07
CA ALA A 212 4.03 14.64 1.05
C ALA A 212 3.17 13.51 0.46
N ASP A 213 3.80 12.37 0.22
CA ASP A 213 3.14 11.20 -0.38
C ASP A 213 2.67 10.25 0.73
N CYS A 214 1.60 10.64 1.42
CA CYS A 214 0.99 9.86 2.48
C CYS A 214 0.38 8.57 1.94
N ALA A 215 0.61 7.47 2.62
CA ALA A 215 -0.14 6.23 2.50
C ALA A 215 -0.95 6.00 3.76
N SER A 216 -2.13 5.42 3.65
CA SER A 216 -3.09 5.37 4.74
C SER A 216 -3.99 4.15 4.71
N TRP A 217 -4.56 3.84 5.86
CA TRP A 217 -5.65 2.89 6.05
C TRP A 217 -6.98 3.62 6.03
N ILE A 218 -7.93 3.11 5.26
CA ILE A 218 -9.21 3.75 4.98
C ILE A 218 -10.39 2.82 5.21
N CYS A 219 -11.55 3.42 5.41
CA CYS A 219 -12.85 2.75 5.47
C CYS A 219 -13.93 3.63 4.84
N MET A 220 -15.13 3.10 4.62
CA MET A 220 -16.28 3.92 4.23
C MET A 220 -16.73 4.79 5.41
N PRO A 221 -17.22 6.03 5.17
CA PRO A 221 -17.76 6.87 6.24
C PRO A 221 -18.86 6.16 7.04
N SER A 222 -19.74 5.42 6.39
CA SER A 222 -20.78 4.62 7.03
C SER A 222 -20.23 3.51 7.94
N TYR A 223 -19.10 2.92 7.56
CA TYR A 223 -18.44 1.93 8.41
C TYR A 223 -17.86 2.56 9.68
N ALA A 224 -17.25 3.73 9.55
CA ALA A 224 -16.70 4.48 10.69
C ALA A 224 -17.77 4.89 11.70
N GLU A 225 -18.98 5.25 11.24
CA GLU A 225 -20.10 5.63 12.11
C GLU A 225 -20.56 4.49 13.01
N THR A 226 -20.54 3.26 12.53
CA THR A 226 -21.10 2.08 13.21
C THR A 226 -20.06 1.12 13.80
N ASN A 227 -18.80 1.21 13.36
CA ASN A 227 -17.72 0.26 13.70
C ASN A 227 -16.46 0.96 14.23
N LYS A 228 -16.59 2.09 14.89
CA LYS A 228 -15.44 2.82 15.43
C LYS A 228 -14.59 1.97 16.38
N ASP A 229 -15.22 1.13 17.17
CA ASP A 229 -14.55 0.20 18.09
C ASP A 229 -13.66 -0.81 17.33
N VAL A 230 -14.14 -1.30 16.18
CA VAL A 230 -13.36 -2.18 15.31
C VAL A 230 -12.16 -1.44 14.73
N LEU A 231 -12.34 -0.19 14.27
CA LEU A 231 -11.25 0.64 13.76
C LEU A 231 -10.18 0.92 14.82
N VAL A 232 -10.57 1.19 16.06
CA VAL A 232 -9.65 1.38 17.18
C VAL A 232 -8.86 0.10 17.46
N LYS A 233 -9.52 -1.05 17.53
CA LYS A 233 -8.87 -2.37 17.73
C LYS A 233 -7.93 -2.70 16.58
N PHE A 234 -8.35 -2.47 15.34
CA PHE A 234 -7.52 -2.67 14.14
C PHE A 234 -6.26 -1.80 14.21
N THR A 235 -6.41 -0.53 14.56
CA THR A 235 -5.31 0.42 14.70
C THR A 235 -4.36 0.03 15.84
N LYS A 236 -4.86 -0.48 16.97
CA LYS A 236 -3.99 -1.02 18.04
C LYS A 236 -3.10 -2.16 17.55
N ALA A 237 -3.66 -3.06 16.75
CA ALA A 237 -2.88 -4.15 16.13
C ALA A 237 -1.84 -3.61 15.14
N LEU A 238 -2.20 -2.60 14.33
CA LEU A 238 -1.25 -1.91 13.45
C LEU A 238 -0.12 -1.24 14.24
N TYR A 239 -0.41 -0.61 15.36
CA TYR A 239 0.62 0.04 16.20
C TYR A 239 1.65 -0.97 16.73
N LYS A 240 1.21 -2.14 17.19
CA LYS A 240 2.13 -3.22 17.56
C LYS A 240 3.00 -3.67 16.39
N ALA A 241 2.41 -3.76 15.20
CA ALA A 241 3.13 -4.10 13.97
C ALA A 241 4.10 -2.98 13.53
N MET A 242 3.74 -1.71 13.71
CA MET A 242 4.63 -0.57 13.49
C MET A 242 5.83 -0.60 14.42
N ASP A 243 5.63 -0.86 15.70
CA ASP A 243 6.71 -0.96 16.69
C ASP A 243 7.69 -2.08 16.34
N PHE A 244 7.19 -3.19 15.84
CA PHE A 244 8.02 -4.29 15.37
C PHE A 244 8.70 -3.98 14.03
N GLY A 245 7.93 -3.57 13.03
CA GLY A 245 8.36 -3.46 11.64
C GLY A 245 9.17 -2.19 11.31
N SER A 246 9.13 -1.15 12.15
CA SER A 246 9.97 0.04 12.00
C SER A 246 11.42 -0.18 12.45
N ASN A 247 11.68 -1.23 13.23
CA ASN A 247 13.04 -1.59 13.63
C ASN A 247 13.75 -2.33 12.50
N PRO A 248 14.88 -1.80 11.96
CA PRO A 248 15.63 -2.45 10.89
C PRO A 248 16.07 -3.87 11.18
N ASP A 249 16.30 -4.23 12.45
CA ASP A 249 16.67 -5.57 12.86
C ASP A 249 15.59 -6.62 12.55
N ASN A 250 14.34 -6.16 12.37
CA ASN A 250 13.17 -7.00 12.07
C ASN A 250 12.80 -7.02 10.59
N TYR A 251 13.48 -6.27 9.72
CA TYR A 251 13.15 -6.19 8.28
C TYR A 251 13.17 -7.55 7.59
N ASP A 252 14.10 -8.43 7.97
CA ASP A 252 14.16 -9.79 7.41
C ASP A 252 12.91 -10.62 7.73
N GLU A 253 12.42 -10.54 8.96
CA GLU A 253 11.21 -11.24 9.38
C GLU A 253 9.96 -10.64 8.71
N VAL A 254 9.83 -9.32 8.68
CA VAL A 254 8.72 -8.63 7.99
C VAL A 254 8.73 -8.95 6.49
N ALA A 255 9.90 -8.94 5.85
CA ALA A 255 10.05 -9.32 4.44
C ALA A 255 9.60 -10.77 4.18
N GLY A 256 9.83 -11.68 5.13
CA GLY A 256 9.32 -13.04 5.07
C GLY A 256 7.78 -13.10 5.05
N TYR A 257 7.13 -12.32 5.89
CA TYR A 257 5.65 -12.23 5.92
C TYR A 257 5.09 -11.63 4.62
N VAL A 258 5.72 -10.55 4.14
CA VAL A 258 5.35 -9.90 2.87
C VAL A 258 5.52 -10.87 1.69
N ALA A 259 6.65 -11.55 1.62
CA ALA A 259 6.95 -12.51 0.55
C ALA A 259 5.94 -13.66 0.51
N GLN A 260 5.57 -14.18 1.67
CA GLN A 260 4.57 -15.24 1.78
C GLN A 260 3.22 -14.78 1.24
N GLU A 261 2.77 -13.58 1.60
CA GLU A 261 1.47 -13.05 1.15
C GLU A 261 1.48 -12.71 -0.34
N CYS A 262 2.56 -12.15 -0.86
CA CYS A 262 2.72 -11.81 -2.28
C CYS A 262 3.01 -13.03 -3.19
N GLY A 263 3.36 -14.19 -2.63
CA GLY A 263 3.81 -15.35 -3.40
C GLY A 263 5.16 -15.10 -4.11
N THR A 264 6.05 -14.34 -3.50
CA THR A 264 7.38 -13.99 -4.01
C THR A 264 8.48 -14.48 -3.05
N ASP A 265 9.75 -14.28 -3.42
CA ASP A 265 10.88 -14.59 -2.53
C ASP A 265 11.16 -13.44 -1.55
N LYS A 266 11.80 -13.78 -0.44
CA LYS A 266 12.12 -12.82 0.63
C LYS A 266 13.13 -11.76 0.20
N GLU A 267 14.06 -12.08 -0.70
CA GLU A 267 15.03 -11.12 -1.22
C GLU A 267 14.34 -9.99 -2.00
N SER A 268 13.35 -10.33 -2.82
CA SER A 268 12.51 -9.35 -3.52
C SER A 268 11.75 -8.43 -2.56
N ALA A 269 11.22 -8.99 -1.46
CA ALA A 269 10.55 -8.19 -0.44
C ALA A 269 11.54 -7.29 0.33
N LEU A 270 12.73 -7.79 0.70
CA LEU A 270 13.78 -7.01 1.36
C LEU A 270 14.24 -5.82 0.51
N ALA A 271 14.28 -5.97 -0.81
CA ALA A 271 14.64 -4.89 -1.73
C ALA A 271 13.67 -3.69 -1.67
N GLN A 272 12.49 -3.87 -1.09
CA GLN A 272 11.45 -2.84 -0.96
C GLN A 272 11.49 -2.08 0.37
N THR A 273 12.43 -2.37 1.27
CA THR A 273 12.52 -1.70 2.58
C THR A 273 12.86 -0.21 2.50
N GLY A 274 13.30 0.29 1.36
CA GLY A 274 13.49 1.72 1.08
C GLY A 274 12.25 2.44 0.54
N ASP A 275 11.12 1.74 0.38
CA ASP A 275 9.91 2.27 -0.28
C ASP A 275 9.04 3.13 0.64
N GLY A 276 9.43 3.33 1.87
CA GLY A 276 8.70 4.16 2.81
C GLY A 276 9.50 4.56 4.04
N ALA A 277 9.02 5.57 4.74
CA ALA A 277 9.50 5.99 6.05
C ALA A 277 8.67 5.29 7.14
N TRP A 278 9.21 4.20 7.67
CA TRP A 278 8.51 3.34 8.64
C TRP A 278 8.60 3.96 10.05
N LEU A 279 7.48 4.41 10.59
CA LEU A 279 7.40 4.98 11.93
C LEU A 279 6.99 3.92 12.95
N ASP A 280 7.52 4.04 14.18
CA ASP A 280 6.92 3.38 15.33
C ASP A 280 5.65 4.12 15.81
N SER A 281 4.85 3.46 16.63
CA SER A 281 3.59 4.03 17.11
C SER A 281 3.78 5.26 17.99
N ALA A 282 4.83 5.31 18.81
CA ALA A 282 5.13 6.45 19.67
C ALA A 282 5.44 7.69 18.84
N THR A 283 6.23 7.54 17.78
CA THR A 283 6.53 8.63 16.83
C THR A 283 5.28 9.08 16.09
N LEU A 284 4.47 8.14 15.61
CA LEU A 284 3.20 8.48 14.95
C LEU A 284 2.29 9.28 15.88
N LEU A 285 2.09 8.82 17.12
CA LEU A 285 1.24 9.50 18.10
C LEU A 285 1.76 10.89 18.47
N LYS A 286 3.07 11.05 18.59
CA LYS A 286 3.70 12.36 18.73
C LYS A 286 3.36 13.28 17.57
N TYR A 287 3.48 12.78 16.33
CA TYR A 287 3.20 13.55 15.11
C TYR A 287 1.71 13.84 14.91
N VAL A 288 0.83 12.99 15.41
CA VAL A 288 -0.61 13.30 15.48
C VAL A 288 -0.84 14.45 16.48
N GLY A 289 -0.24 14.37 17.66
CA GLY A 289 -0.44 15.34 18.74
C GLY A 289 0.16 16.74 18.45
N ASP A 290 1.27 16.83 17.73
CA ASP A 290 1.93 18.08 17.41
C ASP A 290 1.52 18.69 16.05
N GLY A 291 0.62 18.04 15.32
CA GLY A 291 0.11 18.51 14.04
C GLY A 291 0.97 18.15 12.82
N THR A 292 2.05 17.38 12.97
CA THR A 292 2.91 16.97 11.86
C THR A 292 2.16 16.13 10.83
N ILE A 293 1.39 15.12 11.28
CA ILE A 293 0.59 14.28 10.37
C ILE A 293 -0.49 15.10 9.65
N LYS A 294 -1.18 15.98 10.35
CA LYS A 294 -2.13 16.91 9.72
C LYS A 294 -1.44 17.73 8.63
N GLY A 295 -0.25 18.26 8.91
CA GLY A 295 0.56 19.01 7.95
C GLY A 295 0.91 18.21 6.71
N TYR A 296 1.22 16.92 6.82
CA TYR A 296 1.45 16.04 5.67
C TYR A 296 0.21 15.92 4.78
N TYR A 297 -0.97 15.71 5.36
CA TYR A 297 -2.22 15.65 4.60
C TYR A 297 -2.59 16.99 3.97
N GLU A 298 -2.31 18.12 4.63
CA GLU A 298 -2.50 19.47 4.07
C GLU A 298 -1.62 19.69 2.82
N VAL A 299 -0.35 19.31 2.89
CA VAL A 299 0.59 19.38 1.74
C VAL A 299 0.12 18.46 0.62
N GLN A 300 -0.27 17.22 0.92
CA GLN A 300 -0.80 16.29 -0.07
C GLN A 300 -2.06 16.83 -0.75
N GLN A 301 -2.99 17.38 0.01
CA GLN A 301 -4.19 18.01 -0.54
C GLN A 301 -3.85 19.19 -1.44
N LYS A 302 -2.93 20.05 -1.02
CA LYS A 302 -2.45 21.17 -1.84
C LYS A 302 -1.88 20.70 -3.17
N ASN A 303 -1.10 19.60 -3.16
CA ASN A 303 -0.57 19.03 -4.39
C ASN A 303 -1.68 18.58 -5.36
N PHE A 304 -2.76 17.97 -4.86
CA PHE A 304 -3.91 17.61 -5.70
C PHE A 304 -4.65 18.83 -6.24
N ILE A 305 -4.78 19.89 -5.46
CA ILE A 305 -5.40 21.15 -5.91
C ILE A 305 -4.55 21.78 -7.02
N ASP A 306 -3.24 21.89 -6.80
CA ASP A 306 -2.30 22.48 -7.78
C ASP A 306 -2.28 21.67 -9.11
N ASN A 307 -2.51 20.36 -9.04
CA ASN A 307 -2.60 19.49 -10.22
C ASN A 307 -3.99 19.48 -10.89
N GLY A 308 -4.99 20.14 -10.29
CA GLY A 308 -6.38 20.13 -10.80
C GLY A 308 -7.18 18.86 -10.50
N ASP A 309 -6.68 17.98 -9.61
CA ASP A 309 -7.36 16.74 -9.23
C ASP A 309 -8.45 16.95 -8.18
N VAL A 310 -8.33 18.02 -7.40
CA VAL A 310 -9.28 18.48 -6.38
C VAL A 310 -9.57 19.96 -6.60
N GLU A 311 -10.85 20.36 -6.56
CA GLU A 311 -11.26 21.71 -6.91
C GLU A 311 -10.94 22.75 -5.83
N SER A 312 -11.12 22.37 -4.55
CA SER A 312 -10.99 23.29 -3.41
C SER A 312 -10.53 22.57 -2.16
N GLU A 313 -9.95 23.36 -1.25
CA GLU A 313 -9.51 22.90 0.05
C GLU A 313 -10.70 22.53 0.95
N VAL A 314 -10.56 21.40 1.67
CA VAL A 314 -11.43 20.99 2.76
C VAL A 314 -10.60 20.78 4.02
N PRO A 315 -11.17 20.95 5.24
CA PRO A 315 -10.46 20.63 6.47
C PRO A 315 -9.99 19.17 6.47
N VAL A 316 -8.76 18.93 6.89
CA VAL A 316 -8.21 17.56 6.97
C VAL A 316 -9.07 16.69 7.89
N GLU A 317 -9.62 17.27 8.95
CA GLU A 317 -10.49 16.60 9.92
C GLU A 317 -11.80 16.08 9.30
N ASP A 318 -12.18 16.57 8.11
CA ASP A 318 -13.39 16.09 7.42
C ASP A 318 -13.21 14.69 6.83
N TYR A 319 -11.96 14.25 6.59
CA TYR A 319 -11.65 12.95 5.99
C TYR A 319 -10.58 12.13 6.74
N VAL A 320 -9.99 12.68 7.81
CA VAL A 320 -9.01 11.99 8.65
C VAL A 320 -9.54 11.88 10.08
N LEU A 321 -9.72 10.65 10.54
CA LEU A 321 -10.26 10.31 11.86
C LEU A 321 -9.12 10.28 12.90
N PHE A 322 -8.60 11.43 13.28
CA PHE A 322 -7.51 11.54 14.27
C PHE A 322 -7.88 10.94 15.61
N ASP A 323 -9.15 11.02 16.00
CA ASP A 323 -9.67 10.45 17.25
C ASP A 323 -9.48 8.93 17.32
N VAL A 324 -9.59 8.22 16.19
CA VAL A 324 -9.32 6.77 16.14
C VAL A 324 -7.84 6.48 16.44
N MET A 325 -6.93 7.24 15.82
CA MET A 325 -5.47 7.10 16.06
C MET A 325 -5.12 7.42 17.52
N GLU A 326 -5.69 8.49 18.09
CA GLU A 326 -5.45 8.89 19.47
C GLU A 326 -6.01 7.87 20.47
N GLU A 327 -7.23 7.37 20.24
CA GLU A 327 -7.86 6.38 21.09
C GLU A 327 -7.11 5.04 21.08
N ALA A 328 -6.61 4.62 19.91
CA ALA A 328 -5.79 3.42 19.78
C ALA A 328 -4.44 3.52 20.53
N GLY A 329 -3.98 4.72 20.84
CA GLY A 329 -2.75 4.97 21.60
C GLY A 329 -2.93 4.93 23.11
N LYS A 330 -4.15 4.79 23.62
CA LYS A 330 -4.48 4.70 25.05
C LYS A 330 -4.49 3.26 25.51
#